data_e78410746e5cf9a8af1152b3ee3659a3
#
_entry.id   e78410746e5cf9a8af1152b3ee3659a3
#
_cell.length_a   1.000
_cell.length_b   1.000
_cell.length_c   1.000
_cell.angle_alpha   90.00
_cell.angle_beta   90.00
_cell.angle_gamma   90.00
#
_symmetry.space_group_name_H-M   'P 1'
#
loop_
_entity.id
_entity.type
_entity.pdbx_description
1 polymer ?
#
loop_
_entity_poly.entity_id
_entity_poly.type
_entity_poly.pdbx_seq_one_letter_code
_entity_poly.pdbx_strand_id
1 'polypeptide(L)'
;MTSRTQRTLKVISITLLLVAAALCFATGSLFILKFYPIVINLIFLFVFGITLFFPPTMIFVFATLQDKTIKGSLGEKSVQAYCRKVTIVWCGLFIVNGSIATLTIFLNSNLLWAICNTGIPNVLMGALFLGEFIVRKRVQRGTPQVIGLSAFKSKSRLNSKVVCFEGTYSEGRFKTWIDFLNETAKLRVFINKIDSKRCMLYCENYWYFLIAFTSLLQCKKEILLGSNIKPDYIKEIRGDAPLFTDHIITEEMKNTYSIVSLLDTESSKNTLKEPAPIINPNETSIVMYTSGSTGKPKEVSQRLTEFENDNKFIISKWGDELIKRNLCSTVSQQHIYGLLYSVLLPFTAGIPFRRSRIEFPEELEKLTDSEYTLITVPAFLKRAVEIENNKSLNLKSPWIFTSGGVLDLQTAEKTNNIFGFWPMEVYGSTETSGIAWRQSKNGLEWTSFDNAKISKNSDDCLVIRSPYIKDENGFETADMVEILEDGRFILKGRIDSIVKIEEKRISLIEVENCVLKSGLASDACVISIEGKRQYLAAAIVFNEKGKNEFNSAEKQKINKYWKDYLSKYFEGVVVPRKWRYLDKLPLDAQGKKKKEEIKELFRGINE
;
A
#
# COMPACT_ATOMS: atom_id res chain seq x y z
N MET A 1 -23.66 -19.45 2.22
CA MET A 1 -24.94 -20.18 2.33
C MET A 1 -26.02 -19.30 1.71
N THR A 2 -26.67 -19.79 0.66
CA THR A 2 -27.71 -19.03 -0.04
C THR A 2 -28.98 -18.94 0.82
N SER A 3 -29.85 -17.96 0.55
CA SER A 3 -31.17 -17.82 1.21
C SER A 3 -32.00 -19.13 1.17
N ARG A 4 -31.68 -19.99 0.22
CA ARG A 4 -32.24 -21.32 0.02
C ARG A 4 -31.91 -22.28 1.18
N THR A 5 -30.67 -22.26 1.71
CA THR A 5 -30.24 -23.15 2.81
C THR A 5 -30.84 -22.74 4.17
N GLN A 6 -31.03 -21.44 4.40
CA GLN A 6 -31.75 -20.96 5.61
C GLN A 6 -33.24 -21.34 5.58
N ARG A 7 -33.88 -21.24 4.41
CA ARG A 7 -35.26 -21.73 4.22
C ARG A 7 -35.36 -23.24 4.46
N THR A 8 -34.42 -24.01 3.92
CA THR A 8 -34.39 -25.48 4.08
C THR A 8 -34.24 -25.88 5.55
N LEU A 9 -33.33 -25.23 6.34
CA LEU A 9 -33.19 -25.53 7.76
C LEU A 9 -34.43 -25.16 8.58
N LYS A 10 -35.07 -24.02 8.31
CA LYS A 10 -36.35 -23.66 8.96
C LYS A 10 -37.45 -24.67 8.62
N VAL A 11 -37.56 -25.06 7.35
CA VAL A 11 -38.54 -26.06 6.92
C VAL A 11 -38.28 -27.40 7.61
N ILE A 12 -37.04 -27.89 7.67
CA ILE A 12 -36.69 -29.14 8.34
C ILE A 12 -37.06 -29.10 9.83
N SER A 13 -36.72 -28.00 10.54
CA SER A 13 -37.07 -27.84 11.97
C SER A 13 -38.59 -27.86 12.23
N ILE A 14 -39.34 -27.12 11.39
CA ILE A 14 -40.80 -27.07 11.50
C ILE A 14 -41.42 -28.43 11.14
N THR A 15 -40.92 -29.10 10.11
CA THR A 15 -41.41 -30.41 9.67
C THR A 15 -41.16 -31.46 10.77
N LEU A 16 -39.98 -31.48 11.42
CA LEU A 16 -39.66 -32.36 12.52
C LEU A 16 -40.58 -32.13 13.74
N LEU A 17 -40.87 -30.85 14.05
CA LEU A 17 -41.79 -30.50 15.13
C LEU A 17 -43.22 -30.98 14.82
N LEU A 18 -43.71 -30.80 13.62
CA LEU A 18 -45.03 -31.23 13.18
C LEU A 18 -45.14 -32.76 13.15
N VAL A 19 -44.10 -33.46 12.70
CA VAL A 19 -44.05 -34.93 12.70
C VAL A 19 -44.04 -35.46 14.14
N ALA A 20 -43.25 -34.86 15.06
CA ALA A 20 -43.26 -35.24 16.46
C ALA A 20 -44.60 -35.00 17.13
N ALA A 21 -45.26 -33.84 16.86
CA ALA A 21 -46.60 -33.54 17.37
C ALA A 21 -47.64 -34.52 16.84
N ALA A 22 -47.61 -34.87 15.54
CA ALA A 22 -48.52 -35.83 14.92
C ALA A 22 -48.36 -37.23 15.51
N LEU A 23 -47.12 -37.67 15.72
CA LEU A 23 -46.82 -38.95 16.36
C LEU A 23 -47.27 -38.97 17.83
N CYS A 24 -47.11 -37.90 18.59
CA CYS A 24 -47.65 -37.77 19.94
C CYS A 24 -49.20 -37.85 19.95
N PHE A 25 -49.83 -37.20 18.99
CA PHE A 25 -51.29 -37.23 18.88
C PHE A 25 -51.79 -38.66 18.47
N ALA A 26 -51.13 -39.30 17.56
CA ALA A 26 -51.48 -40.66 17.05
C ALA A 26 -51.25 -41.73 18.10
N THR A 27 -50.22 -41.63 18.92
CA THR A 27 -49.84 -42.64 19.94
C THR A 27 -50.39 -42.35 21.32
N GLY A 28 -50.95 -41.19 21.56
CA GLY A 28 -51.39 -40.74 22.88
C GLY A 28 -50.26 -40.63 23.92
N SER A 29 -48.99 -40.75 23.49
CA SER A 29 -47.85 -40.82 24.38
C SER A 29 -46.97 -39.57 24.32
N LEU A 30 -46.86 -38.85 25.44
CA LEU A 30 -45.90 -37.74 25.60
C LEU A 30 -44.44 -38.19 25.60
N PHE A 31 -44.17 -39.48 25.62
CA PHE A 31 -42.80 -40.02 25.65
C PHE A 31 -42.01 -39.67 24.39
N ILE A 32 -42.64 -39.66 23.21
CA ILE A 32 -42.00 -39.29 21.95
C ILE A 32 -41.53 -37.82 21.97
N LEU A 33 -42.30 -36.94 22.63
CA LEU A 33 -41.92 -35.52 22.75
C LEU A 33 -40.63 -35.33 23.52
N LYS A 34 -40.32 -36.25 24.45
CA LYS A 34 -39.06 -36.17 25.22
C LYS A 34 -37.80 -36.34 24.39
N PHE A 35 -37.87 -36.91 23.20
CA PHE A 35 -36.72 -37.03 22.27
C PHE A 35 -36.47 -35.76 21.43
N TYR A 36 -37.45 -34.84 21.32
CA TYR A 36 -37.31 -33.66 20.50
C TYR A 36 -36.06 -32.82 20.84
N PRO A 37 -35.72 -32.51 22.11
CA PRO A 37 -34.52 -31.75 22.45
C PRO A 37 -33.23 -32.46 22.02
N ILE A 38 -33.15 -33.78 22.04
CA ILE A 38 -31.98 -34.56 21.61
C ILE A 38 -31.80 -34.36 20.10
N VAL A 39 -32.85 -34.57 19.31
CA VAL A 39 -32.80 -34.47 17.85
C VAL A 39 -32.38 -33.07 17.42
N ILE A 40 -32.93 -32.02 18.03
CA ILE A 40 -32.58 -30.64 17.73
C ILE A 40 -31.12 -30.34 18.06
N ASN A 41 -30.62 -30.76 19.22
CA ASN A 41 -29.21 -30.55 19.58
C ASN A 41 -28.27 -31.30 18.63
N LEU A 42 -28.63 -32.52 18.18
CA LEU A 42 -27.85 -33.26 17.19
C LEU A 42 -27.82 -32.56 15.83
N ILE A 43 -28.95 -32.01 15.36
CA ILE A 43 -29.02 -31.26 14.11
C ILE A 43 -28.14 -30.01 14.19
N PHE A 44 -28.23 -29.22 15.26
CA PHE A 44 -27.39 -28.05 15.43
C PHE A 44 -25.92 -28.41 15.56
N LEU A 45 -25.59 -29.47 16.32
CA LEU A 45 -24.23 -29.97 16.43
C LEU A 45 -23.67 -30.36 15.06
N PHE A 46 -24.45 -31.05 14.24
CA PHE A 46 -24.05 -31.43 12.89
C PHE A 46 -23.86 -30.21 12.00
N VAL A 47 -24.82 -29.27 11.98
CA VAL A 47 -24.80 -28.07 11.12
C VAL A 47 -23.63 -27.14 11.50
N PHE A 48 -23.38 -26.92 12.79
CA PHE A 48 -22.27 -26.09 13.24
C PHE A 48 -20.94 -26.84 13.10
N GLY A 49 -20.92 -28.11 13.48
CA GLY A 49 -19.73 -28.95 13.48
C GLY A 49 -19.14 -29.16 12.09
N ILE A 50 -19.99 -29.41 11.07
CA ILE A 50 -19.52 -29.60 9.68
C ILE A 50 -18.80 -28.36 9.16
N THR A 51 -19.19 -27.16 9.59
CA THR A 51 -18.53 -25.91 9.17
C THR A 51 -17.15 -25.70 9.82
N LEU A 52 -16.77 -26.46 10.82
CA LEU A 52 -15.41 -26.45 11.37
C LEU A 52 -14.42 -27.18 10.45
N PHE A 53 -14.91 -28.14 9.66
CA PHE A 53 -14.12 -28.90 8.69
C PHE A 53 -14.18 -28.28 7.29
N PHE A 54 -15.31 -27.67 6.95
CA PHE A 54 -15.55 -27.02 5.66
C PHE A 54 -15.85 -25.51 5.83
N PRO A 55 -14.83 -24.65 5.92
CA PRO A 55 -15.00 -23.20 6.07
C PRO A 55 -15.84 -22.58 4.93
N PRO A 56 -16.50 -21.45 5.18
CA PRO A 56 -16.49 -20.63 6.40
C PRO A 56 -17.39 -21.20 7.53
N THR A 57 -16.99 -20.94 8.79
CA THR A 57 -17.77 -21.40 9.96
C THR A 57 -19.15 -20.74 10.03
N MET A 58 -20.14 -21.39 10.66
CA MET A 58 -21.51 -20.88 10.75
C MET A 58 -21.56 -19.49 11.41
N ILE A 59 -20.80 -19.29 12.48
CA ILE A 59 -20.73 -17.99 13.17
C ILE A 59 -20.14 -16.90 12.27
N PHE A 60 -19.15 -17.22 11.44
CA PHE A 60 -18.60 -16.27 10.48
C PHE A 60 -19.62 -15.88 9.39
N VAL A 61 -20.42 -16.84 8.93
CA VAL A 61 -21.52 -16.56 7.98
C VAL A 61 -22.53 -15.59 8.62
N PHE A 62 -22.93 -15.80 9.86
CA PHE A 62 -23.84 -14.88 10.57
C PHE A 62 -23.19 -13.50 10.77
N ALA A 63 -21.93 -13.44 11.15
CA ALA A 63 -21.21 -12.18 11.31
C ALA A 63 -21.17 -11.37 10.01
N THR A 64 -20.88 -12.02 8.87
CA THR A 64 -20.82 -11.35 7.55
C THR A 64 -22.19 -10.99 6.99
N LEU A 65 -23.26 -11.67 7.39
CA LEU A 65 -24.63 -11.26 7.05
C LEU A 65 -25.06 -10.01 7.83
N GLN A 66 -24.61 -9.90 9.08
CA GLN A 66 -24.92 -8.75 9.94
C GLN A 66 -24.06 -7.54 9.56
N ASP A 67 -22.79 -7.75 9.22
CA ASP A 67 -21.86 -6.71 8.82
C ASP A 67 -21.10 -7.15 7.55
N LYS A 68 -21.55 -6.63 6.41
CA LYS A 68 -20.95 -6.93 5.09
C LYS A 68 -19.53 -6.40 4.95
N THR A 69 -19.09 -5.49 5.81
CA THR A 69 -17.75 -4.89 5.75
C THR A 69 -16.66 -5.82 6.28
N ILE A 70 -17.02 -6.90 6.99
CA ILE A 70 -16.08 -7.90 7.49
C ILE A 70 -15.39 -8.63 6.35
N LYS A 71 -16.12 -8.95 5.28
CA LYS A 71 -15.60 -9.68 4.12
C LYS A 71 -14.70 -8.77 3.29
N GLY A 72 -13.43 -9.14 3.13
CA GLY A 72 -12.42 -8.30 2.48
C GLY A 72 -11.83 -7.21 3.39
N SER A 73 -12.14 -7.21 4.71
CA SER A 73 -11.60 -6.25 5.66
C SER A 73 -10.25 -6.68 6.23
N LEU A 74 -9.50 -5.68 6.73
CA LEU A 74 -8.37 -5.93 7.62
C LEU A 74 -8.83 -6.76 8.83
N GLY A 75 -8.17 -7.89 9.06
CA GLY A 75 -8.51 -8.78 10.17
C GLY A 75 -9.60 -9.79 9.84
N GLU A 76 -10.05 -9.97 8.59
CA GLU A 76 -10.98 -11.03 8.23
C GLU A 76 -10.52 -12.39 8.77
N LYS A 77 -9.22 -12.72 8.61
CA LYS A 77 -8.63 -13.95 9.14
C LYS A 77 -8.72 -14.04 10.67
N SER A 78 -8.51 -12.93 11.37
CA SER A 78 -8.64 -12.85 12.83
C SER A 78 -10.10 -13.03 13.26
N VAL A 79 -11.04 -12.43 12.54
CA VAL A 79 -12.48 -12.64 12.74
C VAL A 79 -12.88 -14.07 12.44
N GLN A 80 -12.35 -14.68 11.38
CA GLN A 80 -12.57 -16.10 11.07
C GLN A 80 -12.06 -17.01 12.19
N ALA A 81 -10.84 -16.75 12.70
CA ALA A 81 -10.25 -17.50 13.80
C ALA A 81 -11.08 -17.35 15.09
N TYR A 82 -11.55 -16.15 15.40
CA TYR A 82 -12.48 -15.89 16.51
C TYR A 82 -13.80 -16.63 16.31
N CYS A 83 -14.44 -16.49 15.15
CA CYS A 83 -15.70 -17.18 14.84
C CYS A 83 -15.57 -18.70 14.90
N ARG A 84 -14.40 -19.26 14.56
CA ARG A 84 -14.10 -20.69 14.72
C ARG A 84 -14.12 -21.10 16.19
N LYS A 85 -13.48 -20.32 17.08
CA LYS A 85 -13.52 -20.58 18.53
C LYS A 85 -14.95 -20.52 19.08
N VAL A 86 -15.71 -19.51 18.69
CA VAL A 86 -17.12 -19.38 19.08
C VAL A 86 -17.96 -20.55 18.57
N THR A 87 -17.74 -21.01 17.33
CA THR A 87 -18.43 -22.18 16.77
C THR A 87 -18.14 -23.43 17.59
N ILE A 88 -16.89 -23.63 18.06
CA ILE A 88 -16.51 -24.76 18.94
C ILE A 88 -17.28 -24.70 20.29
N VAL A 89 -17.39 -23.50 20.89
CA VAL A 89 -18.14 -23.30 22.14
C VAL A 89 -19.62 -23.64 21.95
N TRP A 90 -20.23 -23.21 20.83
CA TRP A 90 -21.61 -23.59 20.49
C TRP A 90 -21.79 -25.11 20.33
N CYS A 91 -20.86 -25.78 19.64
CA CYS A 91 -20.88 -27.25 19.55
C CYS A 91 -20.81 -27.90 20.92
N GLY A 92 -19.96 -27.38 21.80
CA GLY A 92 -19.90 -27.83 23.20
C GLY A 92 -21.23 -27.70 23.95
N LEU A 93 -21.91 -26.55 23.78
CA LEU A 93 -23.25 -26.32 24.37
C LEU A 93 -24.27 -27.34 23.84
N PHE A 94 -24.29 -27.64 22.53
CA PHE A 94 -25.22 -28.62 21.98
C PHE A 94 -24.94 -30.04 22.48
N ILE A 95 -23.67 -30.40 22.68
CA ILE A 95 -23.29 -31.70 23.30
C ILE A 95 -23.81 -31.76 24.74
N VAL A 96 -23.55 -30.74 25.55
CA VAL A 96 -23.99 -30.67 26.94
C VAL A 96 -25.52 -30.74 27.05
N ASN A 97 -26.23 -29.91 26.29
CA ASN A 97 -27.70 -29.90 26.30
C ASN A 97 -28.28 -31.22 25.77
N GLY A 98 -27.70 -31.81 24.72
CA GLY A 98 -28.12 -33.13 24.21
C GLY A 98 -27.90 -34.24 25.21
N SER A 99 -26.79 -34.21 25.96
CA SER A 99 -26.51 -35.18 27.03
C SER A 99 -27.49 -35.04 28.20
N ILE A 100 -27.77 -33.81 28.64
CA ILE A 100 -28.77 -33.53 29.70
C ILE A 100 -30.14 -34.02 29.21
N ALA A 101 -30.52 -33.72 27.98
CA ALA A 101 -31.80 -34.18 27.41
C ALA A 101 -31.91 -35.71 27.41
N THR A 102 -30.82 -36.42 27.05
CA THR A 102 -30.76 -37.88 27.07
C THR A 102 -30.90 -38.45 28.48
N LEU A 103 -30.17 -37.88 29.45
CA LEU A 103 -30.24 -38.32 30.84
C LEU A 103 -31.63 -38.09 31.45
N THR A 104 -32.28 -36.98 31.14
CA THR A 104 -33.58 -36.60 31.67
C THR A 104 -34.75 -37.44 31.15
N ILE A 105 -34.59 -38.18 30.04
CA ILE A 105 -35.60 -39.13 29.55
C ILE A 105 -35.89 -40.22 30.61
N PHE A 106 -34.85 -40.66 31.30
CA PHE A 106 -34.93 -41.73 32.31
C PHE A 106 -35.47 -41.24 33.66
N LEU A 107 -35.67 -39.92 33.82
CA LEU A 107 -36.26 -39.35 35.04
C LEU A 107 -37.78 -39.45 34.97
N ASN A 108 -38.39 -40.02 36.01
CA ASN A 108 -39.85 -40.19 36.15
C ASN A 108 -40.60 -38.89 36.48
N SER A 109 -39.99 -37.72 36.27
CA SER A 109 -40.58 -36.40 36.57
C SER A 109 -40.65 -35.54 35.30
N ASN A 110 -41.84 -35.24 34.86
CA ASN A 110 -42.07 -34.35 33.73
C ASN A 110 -41.67 -32.91 34.05
N LEU A 111 -41.78 -32.49 35.34
CA LEU A 111 -41.36 -31.14 35.75
C LEU A 111 -39.84 -30.98 35.65
N LEU A 112 -39.05 -31.96 36.16
CA LEU A 112 -37.58 -31.95 36.03
C LEU A 112 -37.15 -32.00 34.57
N TRP A 113 -37.81 -32.84 33.75
CA TRP A 113 -37.54 -32.88 32.32
C TRP A 113 -37.77 -31.52 31.68
N ALA A 114 -38.90 -30.80 31.96
CA ALA A 114 -39.20 -29.50 31.42
C ALA A 114 -38.18 -28.43 31.86
N ILE A 115 -37.79 -28.40 33.14
CA ILE A 115 -36.78 -27.47 33.65
C ILE A 115 -35.44 -27.69 32.95
N CYS A 116 -34.97 -28.93 32.83
CA CYS A 116 -33.69 -29.29 32.25
C CYS A 116 -33.63 -29.08 30.73
N ASN A 117 -34.75 -29.20 30.02
CA ASN A 117 -34.76 -29.12 28.54
C ASN A 117 -35.32 -27.81 27.99
N THR A 118 -35.97 -26.98 28.84
CA THR A 118 -36.50 -25.67 28.41
C THR A 118 -35.89 -24.53 29.24
N GLY A 119 -35.87 -24.67 30.59
CA GLY A 119 -35.40 -23.60 31.47
C GLY A 119 -33.88 -23.39 31.37
N ILE A 120 -33.12 -24.41 31.74
CA ILE A 120 -31.65 -24.36 31.79
C ILE A 120 -31.02 -24.05 30.43
N PRO A 121 -31.40 -24.73 29.31
CA PRO A 121 -30.82 -24.45 28.01
C PRO A 121 -31.03 -23.01 27.52
N ASN A 122 -32.22 -22.42 27.77
CA ASN A 122 -32.49 -21.05 27.40
C ASN A 122 -31.65 -20.04 28.18
N VAL A 123 -31.43 -20.28 29.49
CA VAL A 123 -30.55 -19.46 30.32
C VAL A 123 -29.09 -19.57 29.86
N LEU A 124 -28.61 -20.79 29.59
CA LEU A 124 -27.25 -21.00 29.07
C LEU A 124 -27.03 -20.38 27.70
N MET A 125 -28.01 -20.51 26.77
CA MET A 125 -27.96 -19.84 25.48
C MET A 125 -27.91 -18.31 25.63
N GLY A 126 -28.76 -17.75 26.49
CA GLY A 126 -28.77 -16.31 26.77
C GLY A 126 -27.43 -15.82 27.33
N ALA A 127 -26.86 -16.57 28.29
CA ALA A 127 -25.55 -16.26 28.86
C ALA A 127 -24.42 -16.37 27.81
N LEU A 128 -24.47 -17.39 26.93
CA LEU A 128 -23.50 -17.53 25.84
C LEU A 128 -23.61 -16.39 24.82
N PHE A 129 -24.82 -16.00 24.41
CA PHE A 129 -25.04 -14.85 23.54
C PHE A 129 -24.54 -13.54 24.15
N LEU A 130 -24.82 -13.31 25.43
CA LEU A 130 -24.34 -12.11 26.13
C LEU A 130 -22.81 -12.11 26.26
N GLY A 131 -22.23 -13.22 26.63
CA GLY A 131 -20.78 -13.39 26.71
C GLY A 131 -20.09 -13.19 25.36
N GLU A 132 -20.63 -13.78 24.28
CA GLU A 132 -20.16 -13.59 22.92
C GLU A 132 -20.27 -12.13 22.50
N PHE A 133 -21.39 -11.48 22.77
CA PHE A 133 -21.59 -10.07 22.46
C PHE A 133 -20.56 -9.15 23.15
N ILE A 134 -20.25 -9.40 24.43
CA ILE A 134 -19.25 -8.64 25.18
C ILE A 134 -17.84 -8.88 24.61
N VAL A 135 -17.49 -10.14 24.36
CA VAL A 135 -16.19 -10.50 23.79
C VAL A 135 -16.06 -9.97 22.36
N ARG A 136 -17.10 -10.10 21.54
CA ARG A 136 -17.13 -9.54 20.19
C ARG A 136 -16.92 -8.03 20.17
N LYS A 137 -17.61 -7.28 21.06
CA LYS A 137 -17.36 -5.84 21.21
C LYS A 137 -15.91 -5.52 21.59
N ARG A 138 -15.27 -6.32 22.43
CA ARG A 138 -13.86 -6.15 22.78
C ARG A 138 -12.95 -6.49 21.60
N VAL A 139 -13.19 -7.58 20.89
CA VAL A 139 -12.43 -7.98 19.70
C VAL A 139 -12.60 -6.95 18.58
N GLN A 140 -13.83 -6.48 18.31
CA GLN A 140 -14.07 -5.43 17.30
C GLN A 140 -13.39 -4.10 17.65
N ARG A 141 -13.27 -3.75 18.93
CA ARG A 141 -12.53 -2.55 19.35
C ARG A 141 -11.02 -2.69 19.16
N GLY A 142 -10.50 -3.90 19.12
CA GLY A 142 -9.09 -4.22 18.90
C GLY A 142 -8.73 -4.48 17.44
N THR A 143 -9.71 -4.76 16.56
CA THR A 143 -9.46 -4.92 15.12
C THR A 143 -9.25 -3.56 14.46
N PRO A 144 -8.14 -3.36 13.73
CA PRO A 144 -7.93 -2.12 12.99
C PRO A 144 -9.06 -1.93 11.97
N GLN A 145 -9.80 -0.84 12.11
CA GLN A 145 -10.83 -0.48 11.14
C GLN A 145 -10.17 0.20 9.95
N VAL A 146 -10.45 -0.29 8.76
CA VAL A 146 -10.09 0.37 7.50
C VAL A 146 -11.04 1.56 7.31
N ILE A 147 -10.50 2.76 7.42
CA ILE A 147 -11.29 3.99 7.32
C ILE A 147 -10.63 4.90 6.30
N GLY A 148 -11.23 5.00 5.11
CA GLY A 148 -10.79 5.93 4.08
C GLY A 148 -10.88 7.39 4.55
N LEU A 149 -10.08 8.24 3.93
CA LEU A 149 -10.04 9.66 4.24
C LEU A 149 -11.39 10.34 3.93
N SER A 150 -12.16 9.80 2.98
CA SER A 150 -13.51 10.27 2.64
C SER A 150 -14.58 9.90 3.69
N ALA A 151 -14.37 8.82 4.45
CA ALA A 151 -15.40 8.20 5.28
C ALA A 151 -15.18 8.36 6.79
N PHE A 152 -14.11 9.03 7.23
CA PHE A 152 -13.87 9.15 8.67
C PHE A 152 -14.86 10.07 9.37
N LYS A 153 -15.18 9.72 10.62
CA LYS A 153 -15.98 10.51 11.55
C LYS A 153 -15.17 10.72 12.83
N SER A 154 -15.54 11.72 13.64
CA SER A 154 -14.85 11.98 14.91
C SER A 154 -14.72 10.74 15.80
N LYS A 155 -15.73 9.87 15.80
CA LYS A 155 -15.77 8.60 16.57
C LYS A 155 -15.21 7.38 15.80
N SER A 156 -14.64 7.56 14.63
CA SER A 156 -14.10 6.45 13.82
C SER A 156 -12.97 5.71 14.52
N ARG A 157 -12.21 6.41 15.37
CA ARG A 157 -11.13 5.83 16.17
C ARG A 157 -11.17 6.38 17.60
N LEU A 158 -10.51 5.69 18.52
CA LEU A 158 -10.32 6.20 19.88
C LEU A 158 -9.46 7.47 19.83
N ASN A 159 -9.79 8.48 20.64
CA ASN A 159 -9.06 9.75 20.71
C ASN A 159 -7.55 9.54 20.96
N SER A 160 -7.20 8.56 21.78
CA SER A 160 -5.81 8.19 22.10
C SER A 160 -5.10 7.33 21.04
N LYS A 161 -5.80 6.94 19.94
CA LYS A 161 -5.16 6.14 18.88
C LYS A 161 -4.03 6.93 18.25
N VAL A 162 -2.82 6.40 18.31
CA VAL A 162 -1.64 6.98 17.68
C VAL A 162 -1.81 6.97 16.16
N VAL A 163 -1.60 8.11 15.53
CA VAL A 163 -1.60 8.28 14.08
C VAL A 163 -0.17 8.33 13.56
N CYS A 164 0.68 9.14 14.17
CA CYS A 164 2.09 9.19 13.83
C CYS A 164 2.98 9.44 15.05
N PHE A 165 4.28 9.21 14.87
CA PHE A 165 5.30 9.39 15.89
C PHE A 165 6.52 10.12 15.33
N GLU A 166 7.33 10.69 16.21
CA GLU A 166 8.61 11.33 15.89
C GLU A 166 9.77 10.49 16.45
N GLY A 167 10.86 10.40 15.67
CA GLY A 167 12.01 9.59 16.06
C GLY A 167 11.70 8.10 15.99
N THR A 168 11.79 7.39 17.11
CA THR A 168 11.39 5.99 17.27
C THR A 168 10.01 5.90 17.96
N TYR A 169 9.35 4.75 17.84
CA TYR A 169 8.03 4.58 18.46
C TYR A 169 8.10 4.60 19.98
N SER A 170 9.18 4.06 20.57
CA SER A 170 9.40 4.00 22.01
C SER A 170 9.68 5.38 22.65
N GLU A 171 10.13 6.38 21.90
CA GLU A 171 10.33 7.74 22.41
C GLU A 171 9.02 8.41 22.86
N GLY A 172 7.86 7.91 22.43
CA GLY A 172 6.56 8.34 22.91
C GLY A 172 6.11 9.73 22.45
N ARG A 173 6.80 10.35 21.50
CA ARG A 173 6.39 11.63 20.90
C ARG A 173 5.35 11.42 19.82
N PHE A 174 4.09 11.33 20.22
CA PHE A 174 2.97 10.96 19.37
C PHE A 174 2.11 12.14 18.94
N LYS A 175 1.49 11.98 17.76
CA LYS A 175 0.25 12.66 17.37
C LYS A 175 -0.86 11.61 17.31
N THR A 176 -1.98 11.94 17.93
CA THR A 176 -3.10 11.02 18.13
C THR A 176 -4.28 11.36 17.22
N TRP A 177 -5.32 10.53 17.25
CA TRP A 177 -6.54 10.77 16.51
C TRP A 177 -7.22 12.11 16.88
N ILE A 178 -7.21 12.48 18.18
CA ILE A 178 -7.78 13.76 18.62
C ILE A 178 -6.96 14.94 18.10
N ASP A 179 -5.60 14.80 18.03
CA ASP A 179 -4.75 15.84 17.45
C ASP A 179 -5.06 16.03 15.97
N PHE A 180 -5.25 14.92 15.22
CA PHE A 180 -5.65 14.95 13.81
C PHE A 180 -6.97 15.70 13.60
N LEU A 181 -7.99 15.42 14.42
CA LEU A 181 -9.28 16.09 14.32
C LEU A 181 -9.18 17.58 14.63
N ASN A 182 -8.45 17.94 15.70
CA ASN A 182 -8.29 19.32 16.15
C ASN A 182 -7.51 20.15 15.13
N GLU A 183 -6.34 19.66 14.69
CA GLU A 183 -5.46 20.40 13.80
C GLU A 183 -6.06 20.52 12.39
N THR A 184 -6.73 19.48 11.90
CA THR A 184 -7.49 19.55 10.64
C THR A 184 -8.62 20.58 10.72
N ALA A 185 -9.36 20.63 11.84
CA ALA A 185 -10.43 21.60 12.03
C ALA A 185 -9.89 23.05 12.09
N LYS A 186 -8.75 23.28 12.74
CA LYS A 186 -8.09 24.60 12.77
C LYS A 186 -7.72 25.08 11.36
N LEU A 187 -7.03 24.24 10.58
CA LEU A 187 -6.63 24.58 9.22
C LEU A 187 -7.83 24.86 8.32
N ARG A 188 -8.90 24.08 8.45
CA ARG A 188 -10.14 24.27 7.68
C ARG A 188 -10.76 25.64 7.87
N VAL A 189 -10.79 26.15 9.10
CA VAL A 189 -11.30 27.51 9.40
C VAL A 189 -10.53 28.58 8.63
N PHE A 190 -9.22 28.42 8.51
CA PHE A 190 -8.38 29.34 7.74
C PHE A 190 -8.59 29.16 6.23
N ILE A 191 -8.53 27.91 5.74
CA ILE A 191 -8.62 27.58 4.30
C ILE A 191 -9.96 28.03 3.70
N ASN A 192 -11.07 27.98 4.47
CA ASN A 192 -12.37 28.47 4.02
C ASN A 192 -12.42 29.98 3.74
N LYS A 193 -11.48 30.77 4.28
CA LYS A 193 -11.36 32.20 3.99
C LYS A 193 -10.62 32.51 2.70
N ILE A 194 -10.00 31.52 2.09
CA ILE A 194 -9.21 31.65 0.87
C ILE A 194 -10.11 31.42 -0.33
N ASP A 195 -10.23 32.40 -1.21
CA ASP A 195 -11.12 32.36 -2.38
C ASP A 195 -10.55 31.55 -3.56
N SER A 196 -9.32 31.05 -3.49
CA SER A 196 -8.74 30.22 -4.55
C SER A 196 -9.34 28.81 -4.56
N LYS A 197 -9.69 28.32 -5.74
CA LYS A 197 -10.11 26.91 -5.94
C LYS A 197 -8.92 25.96 -5.95
N ARG A 198 -7.76 26.39 -6.49
CA ARG A 198 -6.51 25.61 -6.54
C ARG A 198 -5.61 26.02 -5.38
N CYS A 199 -5.01 25.07 -4.71
CA CYS A 199 -4.03 25.30 -3.65
C CYS A 199 -2.86 24.34 -3.81
N MET A 200 -1.64 24.85 -3.75
CA MET A 200 -0.45 24.02 -3.73
C MET A 200 -0.15 23.56 -2.31
N LEU A 201 0.22 22.31 -2.16
CA LEU A 201 0.65 21.72 -0.89
C LEU A 201 2.05 21.13 -1.05
N TYR A 202 2.98 21.60 -0.23
CA TYR A 202 4.32 21.03 -0.14
C TYR A 202 4.77 20.97 1.32
N CYS A 203 5.01 19.77 1.84
CA CYS A 203 5.54 19.56 3.18
C CYS A 203 6.62 18.49 3.15
N GLU A 204 7.59 18.56 4.03
CA GLU A 204 8.53 17.46 4.27
C GLU A 204 8.03 16.53 5.36
N ASN A 205 7.30 17.05 6.33
CA ASN A 205 6.71 16.30 7.41
C ASN A 205 5.37 15.68 7.02
N TYR A 206 5.24 14.37 7.12
CA TYR A 206 4.02 13.64 6.73
C TYR A 206 2.80 14.00 7.58
N TRP A 207 3.00 14.44 8.83
CA TRP A 207 1.90 14.89 9.67
C TRP A 207 1.29 16.19 9.15
N TYR A 208 2.12 17.20 8.91
CA TYR A 208 1.64 18.49 8.40
C TYR A 208 1.03 18.34 7.02
N PHE A 209 1.61 17.46 6.20
CA PHE A 209 1.02 17.10 4.92
C PHE A 209 -0.37 16.48 5.09
N LEU A 210 -0.53 15.46 5.94
CA LEU A 210 -1.80 14.75 6.13
C LEU A 210 -2.93 15.69 6.59
N ILE A 211 -2.67 16.54 7.60
CA ILE A 211 -3.69 17.45 8.12
C ILE A 211 -4.05 18.55 7.12
N ALA A 212 -3.08 19.11 6.39
CA ALA A 212 -3.34 20.12 5.37
C ALA A 212 -4.05 19.50 4.15
N PHE A 213 -3.61 18.35 3.66
CA PHE A 213 -4.24 17.60 2.58
C PHE A 213 -5.71 17.31 2.87
N THR A 214 -5.98 16.79 4.08
CA THR A 214 -7.36 16.52 4.52
C THR A 214 -8.20 17.80 4.60
N SER A 215 -7.63 18.88 5.17
CA SER A 215 -8.34 20.17 5.31
C SER A 215 -8.67 20.79 3.96
N LEU A 216 -7.75 20.74 2.98
CA LEU A 216 -7.97 21.22 1.63
C LEU A 216 -9.08 20.44 0.93
N LEU A 217 -9.09 19.10 1.05
CA LEU A 217 -10.16 18.26 0.48
C LEU A 217 -11.52 18.56 1.14
N GLN A 218 -11.57 18.76 2.45
CA GLN A 218 -12.79 19.13 3.17
C GLN A 218 -13.32 20.50 2.76
N CYS A 219 -12.44 21.42 2.35
CA CYS A 219 -12.79 22.73 1.80
C CYS A 219 -13.00 22.70 0.28
N LYS A 220 -13.07 21.50 -0.34
CA LYS A 220 -13.28 21.30 -1.79
C LYS A 220 -12.26 22.02 -2.67
N LYS A 221 -11.02 22.13 -2.21
CA LYS A 221 -9.92 22.70 -2.99
C LYS A 221 -9.31 21.63 -3.89
N GLU A 222 -8.90 22.02 -5.09
CA GLU A 222 -8.00 21.23 -5.94
C GLU A 222 -6.58 21.35 -5.39
N ILE A 223 -5.91 20.22 -5.20
CA ILE A 223 -4.59 20.17 -4.57
C ILE A 223 -3.52 19.99 -5.65
N LEU A 224 -2.54 20.89 -5.68
CA LEU A 224 -1.37 20.80 -6.54
C LEU A 224 -0.19 20.24 -5.75
N LEU A 225 0.40 19.14 -6.23
CA LEU A 225 1.57 18.50 -5.61
C LEU A 225 2.77 18.62 -6.54
N GLY A 226 3.70 19.50 -6.16
CA GLY A 226 4.96 19.69 -6.90
C GLY A 226 6.09 18.81 -6.34
N SER A 227 7.05 18.46 -7.17
CA SER A 227 8.17 17.59 -6.82
C SER A 227 9.23 18.25 -5.92
N ASN A 228 9.29 19.58 -5.89
CA ASN A 228 10.24 20.37 -5.09
C ASN A 228 9.69 21.77 -4.78
N ILE A 229 10.44 22.52 -3.93
CA ILE A 229 10.05 23.86 -3.46
C ILE A 229 10.93 24.99 -4.07
N LYS A 230 11.66 24.74 -5.14
CA LYS A 230 12.48 25.77 -5.77
C LYS A 230 11.60 26.90 -6.32
N PRO A 231 11.95 28.18 -6.09
CA PRO A 231 11.07 29.31 -6.42
C PRO A 231 10.57 29.33 -7.88
N ASP A 232 11.46 29.13 -8.84
CA ASP A 232 11.10 29.15 -10.27
C ASP A 232 10.15 28.00 -10.63
N TYR A 233 10.41 26.79 -10.10
CA TYR A 233 9.55 25.63 -10.31
C TYR A 233 8.16 25.84 -9.71
N ILE A 234 8.11 26.36 -8.46
CA ILE A 234 6.84 26.68 -7.81
C ILE A 234 6.04 27.69 -8.62
N LYS A 235 6.70 28.76 -9.09
CA LYS A 235 6.07 29.81 -9.88
C LYS A 235 5.48 29.25 -11.17
N GLU A 236 6.20 28.33 -11.83
CA GLU A 236 5.75 27.70 -13.08
C GLU A 236 4.49 26.87 -12.87
N ILE A 237 4.44 26.02 -11.81
CA ILE A 237 3.35 25.05 -11.64
C ILE A 237 2.13 25.58 -10.91
N ARG A 238 2.26 26.53 -9.97
CA ARG A 238 1.12 27.01 -9.19
C ARG A 238 0.49 28.30 -9.72
N GLY A 239 1.22 29.11 -10.49
CA GLY A 239 0.80 30.48 -10.82
C GLY A 239 0.53 31.28 -9.53
N ASP A 240 -0.69 31.84 -9.41
CA ASP A 240 -1.12 32.62 -8.23
C ASP A 240 -1.78 31.77 -7.14
N ALA A 241 -1.88 30.44 -7.30
CA ALA A 241 -2.47 29.57 -6.30
C ALA A 241 -1.71 29.65 -4.96
N PRO A 242 -2.40 29.72 -3.80
CA PRO A 242 -1.77 29.74 -2.51
C PRO A 242 -0.99 28.45 -2.25
N LEU A 243 0.19 28.61 -1.60
CA LEU A 243 1.03 27.49 -1.18
C LEU A 243 0.88 27.29 0.34
N PHE A 244 0.60 26.06 0.74
CA PHE A 244 0.66 25.60 2.13
C PHE A 244 1.92 24.77 2.33
N THR A 245 2.72 25.10 3.35
CA THR A 245 4.02 24.44 3.58
C THR A 245 4.39 24.41 5.05
N ASP A 246 5.27 23.49 5.43
CA ASP A 246 5.95 23.44 6.74
C ASP A 246 7.35 24.06 6.70
N HIS A 247 7.79 24.55 5.53
CA HIS A 247 9.06 25.25 5.35
C HIS A 247 9.01 26.68 5.85
N ILE A 248 10.19 27.24 6.10
CA ILE A 248 10.35 28.66 6.39
C ILE A 248 9.99 29.46 5.13
N ILE A 249 9.09 30.43 5.30
CA ILE A 249 8.63 31.29 4.22
C ILE A 249 9.62 32.45 4.07
N THR A 250 10.12 32.66 2.85
CA THR A 250 10.93 33.82 2.49
C THR A 250 10.07 34.91 1.84
N GLU A 251 10.54 36.16 1.80
CA GLU A 251 9.82 37.29 1.21
C GLU A 251 9.48 37.08 -0.27
N GLU A 252 10.26 36.27 -0.98
CA GLU A 252 10.02 35.93 -2.39
C GLU A 252 8.83 34.98 -2.59
N MET A 253 8.40 34.27 -1.54
CA MET A 253 7.31 33.29 -1.60
C MET A 253 5.94 33.94 -1.29
N LYS A 254 5.51 34.89 -2.16
CA LYS A 254 4.20 35.52 -2.03
C LYS A 254 3.07 34.49 -2.00
N ASN A 255 1.96 34.82 -1.36
CA ASN A 255 0.76 33.94 -1.22
C ASN A 255 1.09 32.54 -0.67
N THR A 256 1.95 32.51 0.36
CA THR A 256 2.42 31.27 1.02
C THR A 256 2.07 31.29 2.51
N TYR A 257 1.61 30.16 3.00
CA TYR A 257 1.10 30.00 4.36
C TYR A 257 1.86 28.90 5.09
N SER A 258 2.47 29.22 6.23
CA SER A 258 3.10 28.25 7.11
C SER A 258 2.03 27.49 7.89
N ILE A 259 1.96 26.18 7.68
CA ILE A 259 1.05 25.30 8.41
C ILE A 259 1.35 25.34 9.91
N VAL A 260 2.64 25.36 10.27
CA VAL A 260 3.08 25.42 11.67
C VAL A 260 2.56 26.69 12.35
N SER A 261 2.77 27.85 11.75
CA SER A 261 2.31 29.13 12.31
C SER A 261 0.78 29.20 12.40
N LEU A 262 0.06 28.62 11.42
CA LEU A 262 -1.41 28.58 11.46
C LEU A 262 -1.95 27.71 12.61
N LEU A 263 -1.23 26.67 12.99
CA LEU A 263 -1.61 25.80 14.11
C LEU A 263 -1.34 26.42 15.46
N ASP A 264 -0.33 27.29 15.57
CA ASP A 264 0.07 27.95 16.82
C ASP A 264 -0.84 29.14 17.19
N THR A 265 -1.66 29.64 16.24
CA THR A 265 -2.59 30.73 16.52
C THR A 265 -3.71 30.29 17.48
N GLU A 266 -3.91 31.04 18.56
CA GLU A 266 -4.84 30.71 19.68
C GLU A 266 -6.34 30.69 19.31
N SER A 267 -6.74 31.03 18.10
CA SER A 267 -8.12 31.41 17.77
C SER A 267 -9.11 30.26 17.59
N SER A 268 -8.92 29.09 18.24
CA SER A 268 -9.79 27.93 17.95
C SER A 268 -10.15 26.99 19.10
N LYS A 269 -10.38 27.52 20.30
CA LYS A 269 -10.91 26.68 21.42
C LYS A 269 -12.31 26.05 21.16
N ASN A 270 -12.98 26.37 20.06
CA ASN A 270 -14.35 25.94 19.77
C ASN A 270 -14.55 25.17 18.44
N THR A 271 -13.48 24.79 17.73
CA THR A 271 -13.57 24.21 16.36
C THR A 271 -14.11 22.78 16.29
N LEU A 272 -14.12 22.03 17.39
CA LEU A 272 -14.63 20.66 17.44
C LEU A 272 -16.16 20.54 17.56
N LYS A 273 -16.90 21.65 17.68
CA LYS A 273 -18.38 21.60 17.83
C LYS A 273 -19.07 21.16 16.55
N GLU A 274 -18.46 21.35 15.38
CA GLU A 274 -19.02 20.93 14.10
C GLU A 274 -18.44 19.60 13.63
N PRO A 275 -19.27 18.70 13.10
CA PRO A 275 -18.76 17.47 12.50
C PRO A 275 -17.86 17.79 11.29
N ALA A 276 -16.82 16.98 11.09
CA ALA A 276 -15.97 17.12 9.91
C ALA A 276 -16.80 16.97 8.62
N PRO A 277 -16.63 17.89 7.64
CA PRO A 277 -17.31 17.77 6.35
C PRO A 277 -16.98 16.44 5.67
N ILE A 278 -17.97 15.83 5.04
CA ILE A 278 -17.80 14.61 4.26
C ILE A 278 -17.11 14.98 2.95
N ILE A 279 -16.04 14.25 2.62
CA ILE A 279 -15.35 14.39 1.35
C ILE A 279 -16.02 13.44 0.34
N ASN A 280 -16.49 13.98 -0.79
CA ASN A 280 -16.89 13.12 -1.91
C ASN A 280 -15.63 12.69 -2.69
N PRO A 281 -15.17 11.45 -2.59
CA PRO A 281 -13.89 11.04 -3.16
C PRO A 281 -13.86 11.10 -4.70
N ASN A 282 -15.03 11.06 -5.35
CA ASN A 282 -15.17 11.14 -6.80
C ASN A 282 -15.08 12.57 -7.35
N GLU A 283 -15.32 13.59 -6.51
CA GLU A 283 -15.31 15.00 -6.87
C GLU A 283 -13.99 15.70 -6.51
N THR A 284 -13.05 14.98 -5.89
CA THR A 284 -11.75 15.55 -5.54
C THR A 284 -10.85 15.66 -6.76
N SER A 285 -9.95 16.65 -6.77
CA SER A 285 -8.91 16.80 -7.78
C SER A 285 -7.56 16.96 -7.08
N ILE A 286 -6.65 16.02 -7.36
CA ILE A 286 -5.28 15.97 -6.85
C ILE A 286 -4.39 15.95 -8.07
N VAL A 287 -3.72 17.06 -8.34
CA VAL A 287 -2.87 17.25 -9.52
C VAL A 287 -1.42 17.03 -9.12
N MET A 288 -0.80 16.05 -9.75
CA MET A 288 0.63 15.75 -9.60
C MET A 288 1.37 16.18 -10.84
N TYR A 289 2.58 16.71 -10.63
CA TYR A 289 3.44 17.14 -11.73
C TYR A 289 4.52 16.09 -11.99
N THR A 290 4.58 15.61 -13.23
CA THR A 290 5.62 14.67 -13.69
C THR A 290 6.57 15.38 -14.64
N SER A 291 7.84 14.93 -14.70
CA SER A 291 8.80 15.42 -15.68
C SER A 291 8.34 15.00 -17.08
N GLY A 292 7.75 15.93 -17.84
CA GLY A 292 7.36 15.68 -19.22
C GLY A 292 8.57 15.40 -20.11
N SER A 293 8.40 14.60 -21.16
CA SER A 293 9.43 14.35 -22.20
C SER A 293 9.90 15.63 -22.91
N THR A 294 9.13 16.70 -22.83
CA THR A 294 9.43 18.03 -23.39
C THR A 294 10.16 18.97 -22.43
N GLY A 295 10.53 18.49 -21.23
CA GLY A 295 11.18 19.29 -20.18
C GLY A 295 10.23 20.18 -19.37
N LYS A 296 8.97 20.35 -19.79
CA LYS A 296 7.95 21.06 -19.00
C LYS A 296 7.18 20.09 -18.10
N PRO A 297 6.82 20.51 -16.86
CA PRO A 297 6.01 19.69 -15.96
C PRO A 297 4.65 19.36 -16.60
N LYS A 298 4.29 18.08 -16.63
CA LYS A 298 2.99 17.60 -17.11
C LYS A 298 2.05 17.38 -15.92
N GLU A 299 0.85 17.95 -16.00
CA GLU A 299 -0.21 17.72 -15.00
C GLU A 299 -0.85 16.33 -15.19
N VAL A 300 -0.93 15.58 -14.10
CA VAL A 300 -1.67 14.32 -14.00
C VAL A 300 -2.67 14.46 -12.85
N SER A 301 -3.96 14.49 -13.18
CA SER A 301 -5.03 14.63 -12.19
C SER A 301 -5.55 13.27 -11.75
N GLN A 302 -5.59 13.04 -10.44
CA GLN A 302 -6.14 11.86 -9.78
C GLN A 302 -7.25 12.27 -8.81
N ARG A 303 -8.14 11.34 -8.48
CA ARG A 303 -9.20 11.53 -7.48
C ARG A 303 -8.90 10.70 -6.23
N LEU A 304 -9.43 11.11 -5.09
CA LEU A 304 -9.24 10.39 -3.84
C LEU A 304 -9.79 8.95 -3.91
N THR A 305 -10.85 8.72 -4.70
CA THR A 305 -11.44 7.39 -4.89
C THR A 305 -10.43 6.37 -5.43
N GLU A 306 -9.48 6.80 -6.27
CA GLU A 306 -8.44 5.96 -6.86
C GLU A 306 -7.47 5.47 -5.77
N PHE A 307 -6.99 6.39 -4.94
CA PHE A 307 -6.13 6.06 -3.80
C PHE A 307 -6.82 5.17 -2.76
N GLU A 308 -8.10 5.43 -2.47
CA GLU A 308 -8.84 4.61 -1.52
C GLU A 308 -9.08 3.18 -2.03
N ASN A 309 -9.26 3.01 -3.34
CA ASN A 309 -9.39 1.68 -3.93
C ASN A 309 -8.06 0.92 -3.93
N ASP A 310 -6.95 1.60 -4.22
CA ASP A 310 -5.61 1.01 -4.10
C ASP A 310 -5.32 0.60 -2.65
N ASN A 311 -5.64 1.47 -1.68
CA ASN A 311 -5.50 1.13 -0.27
C ASN A 311 -6.32 -0.11 0.11
N LYS A 312 -7.57 -0.23 -0.35
CA LYS A 312 -8.39 -1.43 -0.11
C LYS A 312 -7.73 -2.68 -0.68
N PHE A 313 -7.17 -2.60 -1.90
CA PHE A 313 -6.48 -3.71 -2.53
C PHE A 313 -5.23 -4.11 -1.71
N ILE A 314 -4.33 -3.15 -1.41
CA ILE A 314 -3.10 -3.37 -0.65
C ILE A 314 -3.42 -4.00 0.72
N ILE A 315 -4.43 -3.46 1.41
CA ILE A 315 -4.88 -3.94 2.70
C ILE A 315 -5.48 -5.36 2.59
N SER A 316 -6.29 -5.64 1.58
CA SER A 316 -6.85 -6.97 1.39
C SER A 316 -5.79 -8.04 1.17
N LYS A 317 -4.67 -7.67 0.56
CA LYS A 317 -3.58 -8.58 0.21
C LYS A 317 -2.56 -8.75 1.34
N TRP A 318 -2.15 -7.65 1.97
CA TRP A 318 -1.04 -7.62 2.92
C TRP A 318 -1.40 -7.04 4.29
N GLY A 319 -2.65 -6.67 4.50
CA GLY A 319 -3.08 -5.93 5.67
C GLY A 319 -2.78 -6.64 6.99
N ASP A 320 -2.98 -7.96 7.05
CA ASP A 320 -2.70 -8.77 8.26
C ASP A 320 -1.23 -8.69 8.72
N GLU A 321 -0.31 -8.45 7.78
CA GLU A 321 1.11 -8.26 8.10
C GLU A 321 1.44 -6.79 8.37
N LEU A 322 0.85 -5.88 7.60
CA LEU A 322 1.09 -4.46 7.75
C LEU A 322 0.65 -3.92 9.11
N ILE A 323 -0.50 -4.37 9.64
CA ILE A 323 -1.03 -3.90 10.93
C ILE A 323 -0.21 -4.32 12.16
N LYS A 324 0.68 -5.28 12.01
CA LYS A 324 1.59 -5.73 13.08
C LYS A 324 2.77 -4.78 13.27
N ARG A 325 3.00 -3.87 12.33
CA ARG A 325 4.20 -3.06 12.21
C ARG A 325 3.87 -1.58 12.19
N ASN A 326 4.79 -0.78 12.70
CA ASN A 326 4.79 0.66 12.46
C ASN A 326 5.35 0.94 11.06
N LEU A 327 5.03 2.07 10.47
CA LEU A 327 5.51 2.41 9.13
C LEU A 327 6.58 3.51 9.19
N CYS A 328 7.65 3.31 8.44
CA CYS A 328 8.65 4.34 8.16
C CYS A 328 8.89 4.43 6.65
N SER A 329 9.34 5.59 6.18
CA SER A 329 9.47 5.83 4.74
C SER A 329 10.68 6.68 4.40
N THR A 330 11.27 6.40 3.24
CA THR A 330 12.32 7.19 2.60
C THR A 330 11.78 8.05 1.44
N VAL A 331 10.48 7.94 1.14
CA VAL A 331 9.86 8.45 -0.09
C VAL A 331 9.07 9.72 0.18
N SER A 332 9.23 10.73 -0.67
CA SER A 332 8.44 11.95 -0.57
C SER A 332 6.96 11.71 -0.90
N GLN A 333 6.07 12.21 -0.06
CA GLN A 333 4.61 12.20 -0.27
C GLN A 333 4.12 13.14 -1.38
N GLN A 334 5.02 13.90 -1.98
CA GLN A 334 4.71 14.74 -3.16
C GLN A 334 4.54 13.89 -4.43
N HIS A 335 4.91 12.61 -4.39
CA HIS A 335 4.78 11.66 -5.48
C HIS A 335 3.73 10.60 -5.16
N ILE A 336 3.10 10.04 -6.18
CA ILE A 336 1.99 9.10 -6.02
C ILE A 336 2.34 7.91 -5.12
N TYR A 337 3.52 7.32 -5.27
CA TYR A 337 3.96 6.19 -4.45
C TYR A 337 4.09 6.58 -2.97
N GLY A 338 4.72 7.71 -2.67
CA GLY A 338 4.86 8.21 -1.30
C GLY A 338 3.52 8.66 -0.72
N LEU A 339 2.67 9.36 -1.49
CA LEU A 339 1.34 9.75 -1.03
C LEU A 339 0.52 8.51 -0.63
N LEU A 340 0.48 7.52 -1.50
CA LEU A 340 -0.31 6.31 -1.28
C LEU A 340 0.25 5.49 -0.11
N TYR A 341 1.53 5.09 -0.17
CA TYR A 341 2.12 4.12 0.76
C TYR A 341 2.59 4.74 2.08
N SER A 342 3.07 6.00 2.08
CA SER A 342 3.65 6.61 3.28
C SER A 342 2.64 7.40 4.11
N VAL A 343 1.52 7.84 3.53
CA VAL A 343 0.52 8.69 4.20
C VAL A 343 -0.86 8.05 4.20
N LEU A 344 -1.46 7.80 3.02
CA LEU A 344 -2.86 7.38 2.93
C LEU A 344 -3.07 5.94 3.39
N LEU A 345 -2.17 5.02 3.05
CA LEU A 345 -2.25 3.61 3.47
C LEU A 345 -2.18 3.47 4.99
N PRO A 346 -1.14 3.98 5.69
CA PRO A 346 -1.08 3.85 7.15
C PRO A 346 -2.23 4.57 7.84
N PHE A 347 -2.64 5.75 7.37
CA PHE A 347 -3.82 6.42 7.90
C PHE A 347 -5.08 5.57 7.75
N THR A 348 -5.35 5.04 6.55
CA THR A 348 -6.53 4.21 6.25
C THR A 348 -6.55 2.93 7.09
N ALA A 349 -5.40 2.27 7.23
CA ALA A 349 -5.26 1.04 7.99
C ALA A 349 -5.16 1.26 9.52
N GLY A 350 -4.98 2.50 9.98
CA GLY A 350 -4.76 2.82 11.39
C GLY A 350 -3.41 2.35 11.91
N ILE A 351 -2.41 2.33 11.05
CA ILE A 351 -1.03 1.98 11.36
C ILE A 351 -0.29 3.26 11.76
N PRO A 352 0.39 3.30 12.91
CA PRO A 352 1.25 4.43 13.24
C PRO A 352 2.40 4.58 12.26
N PHE A 353 2.69 5.79 11.80
CA PHE A 353 3.79 6.06 10.89
C PHE A 353 4.75 7.11 11.42
N ARG A 354 6.03 6.99 11.07
CA ARG A 354 7.04 8.01 11.40
C ARG A 354 6.72 9.27 10.61
N ARG A 355 6.65 10.42 11.28
CA ARG A 355 6.23 11.69 10.64
C ARG A 355 7.31 12.33 9.78
N SER A 356 8.58 11.95 9.93
CA SER A 356 9.70 12.43 9.14
C SER A 356 10.25 11.34 8.23
N ARG A 357 10.65 11.75 7.03
CA ARG A 357 11.32 10.89 6.07
C ARG A 357 12.67 10.41 6.61
N ILE A 358 13.05 9.18 6.27
CA ILE A 358 14.41 8.68 6.45
C ILE A 358 15.23 9.14 5.24
N GLU A 359 16.29 9.88 5.48
CA GLU A 359 17.14 10.41 4.41
C GLU A 359 18.41 9.60 4.23
N PHE A 360 18.95 9.09 5.32
CA PHE A 360 20.19 8.33 5.34
C PHE A 360 19.96 6.91 5.85
N PRO A 361 20.61 5.89 5.25
CA PRO A 361 20.47 4.50 5.70
C PRO A 361 20.85 4.30 7.19
N GLU A 362 21.79 5.07 7.73
CA GLU A 362 22.24 4.99 9.13
C GLU A 362 21.11 5.30 10.13
N GLU A 363 20.08 6.00 9.71
CA GLU A 363 18.91 6.24 10.57
C GLU A 363 18.13 4.96 10.87
N LEU A 364 18.26 3.92 10.03
CA LEU A 364 17.63 2.62 10.23
C LEU A 364 18.15 1.91 11.47
N GLU A 365 19.41 2.18 11.88
CA GLU A 365 20.02 1.61 13.09
C GLU A 365 19.25 1.92 14.37
N LYS A 366 18.55 3.06 14.39
CA LYS A 366 17.76 3.50 15.53
C LYS A 366 16.38 2.83 15.61
N LEU A 367 15.92 2.21 14.53
CA LEU A 367 14.57 1.63 14.43
C LEU A 367 14.53 0.16 14.86
N THR A 368 14.96 -0.12 16.10
CA THR A 368 15.05 -1.47 16.68
C THR A 368 14.03 -1.76 17.76
N ASP A 369 13.27 -0.76 18.16
CA ASP A 369 12.34 -0.79 19.30
C ASP A 369 10.99 -1.48 18.98
N SER A 370 10.64 -1.58 17.70
CA SER A 370 9.43 -2.24 17.23
C SER A 370 9.62 -2.87 15.85
N GLU A 371 8.61 -3.60 15.37
CA GLU A 371 8.60 -4.06 13.98
C GLU A 371 8.18 -2.93 13.05
N TYR A 372 8.83 -2.82 11.88
CA TYR A 372 8.59 -1.75 10.92
C TYR A 372 8.28 -2.25 9.51
N THR A 373 7.39 -1.54 8.83
CA THR A 373 7.26 -1.58 7.37
C THR A 373 8.05 -0.42 6.80
N LEU A 374 9.03 -0.70 5.93
CA LEU A 374 9.83 0.30 5.23
C LEU A 374 9.28 0.53 3.82
N ILE A 375 8.90 1.77 3.53
CA ILE A 375 8.54 2.22 2.18
C ILE A 375 9.75 2.94 1.59
N THR A 376 10.28 2.42 0.47
CA THR A 376 11.57 2.91 -0.03
C THR A 376 11.66 2.84 -1.57
N VAL A 377 12.82 3.19 -2.10
CA VAL A 377 13.15 3.13 -3.54
C VAL A 377 14.42 2.30 -3.76
N PRO A 378 14.63 1.72 -4.96
CA PRO A 378 15.83 0.92 -5.26
C PRO A 378 17.14 1.66 -4.97
N ALA A 379 17.20 2.96 -5.28
CA ALA A 379 18.40 3.77 -5.02
C ALA A 379 18.76 3.88 -3.53
N PHE A 380 17.79 3.90 -2.63
CA PHE A 380 18.04 3.89 -1.20
C PHE A 380 18.52 2.51 -0.73
N LEU A 381 17.86 1.43 -1.18
CA LEU A 381 18.26 0.06 -0.86
C LEU A 381 19.70 -0.20 -1.31
N LYS A 382 20.06 0.23 -2.52
CA LYS A 382 21.42 0.10 -3.04
C LYS A 382 22.45 0.76 -2.11
N ARG A 383 22.20 2.00 -1.66
CA ARG A 383 23.07 2.68 -0.69
C ARG A 383 23.11 1.95 0.66
N ALA A 384 21.95 1.47 1.14
CA ALA A 384 21.87 0.79 2.43
C ALA A 384 22.66 -0.52 2.45
N VAL A 385 22.67 -1.28 1.35
CA VAL A 385 23.43 -2.55 1.26
C VAL A 385 24.91 -2.37 0.95
N GLU A 386 25.36 -1.17 0.57
CA GLU A 386 26.76 -0.83 0.28
C GLU A 386 27.53 -0.30 1.51
N ILE A 387 26.85 -0.03 2.63
CA ILE A 387 27.51 0.43 3.86
C ILE A 387 28.39 -0.70 4.42
N GLU A 388 29.69 -0.44 4.60
CA GLU A 388 30.72 -1.43 4.96
C GLU A 388 30.45 -2.21 6.26
N ASN A 389 29.70 -1.66 7.18
CA ASN A 389 29.38 -2.29 8.47
C ASN A 389 27.91 -2.70 8.56
N ASN A 390 27.41 -3.44 7.58
CA ASN A 390 26.01 -3.88 7.50
C ASN A 390 25.44 -4.60 8.73
N LYS A 391 26.26 -4.95 9.71
CA LYS A 391 25.84 -5.60 10.96
C LYS A 391 25.01 -4.69 11.88
N SER A 392 25.07 -3.38 11.68
CA SER A 392 24.34 -2.38 12.48
C SER A 392 22.96 -2.05 11.93
N LEU A 393 22.70 -2.29 10.64
CA LEU A 393 21.38 -2.02 10.02
C LEU A 393 20.36 -3.11 10.38
N ASN A 394 19.97 -3.19 11.65
CA ASN A 394 19.12 -4.26 12.16
C ASN A 394 17.68 -3.77 12.37
N LEU A 395 16.95 -3.57 11.29
CA LEU A 395 15.48 -3.42 11.36
C LEU A 395 14.85 -4.71 11.85
N LYS A 396 14.06 -4.64 12.91
CA LYS A 396 13.39 -5.80 13.47
C LYS A 396 12.24 -6.25 12.56
N SER A 397 12.33 -7.47 12.02
CA SER A 397 11.28 -8.11 11.18
C SER A 397 10.68 -7.18 10.13
N PRO A 398 11.47 -6.51 9.28
CA PRO A 398 10.93 -5.52 8.37
C PRO A 398 10.08 -6.17 7.27
N TRP A 399 9.04 -5.44 6.85
CA TRP A 399 8.46 -5.57 5.52
C TRP A 399 8.96 -4.42 4.66
N ILE A 400 9.40 -4.69 3.46
CA ILE A 400 10.02 -3.68 2.59
C ILE A 400 9.24 -3.59 1.29
N PHE A 401 8.66 -2.42 1.02
CA PHE A 401 8.09 -2.08 -0.28
C PHE A 401 9.03 -1.16 -1.03
N THR A 402 9.20 -1.40 -2.31
CA THR A 402 10.02 -0.56 -3.19
C THR A 402 9.32 -0.31 -4.52
N SER A 403 9.50 0.89 -5.05
CA SER A 403 8.95 1.33 -6.34
C SER A 403 9.75 2.51 -6.91
N GLY A 404 9.35 3.02 -8.07
CA GLY A 404 9.96 4.22 -8.68
C GLY A 404 11.19 3.95 -9.54
N GLY A 405 11.70 2.74 -9.57
CA GLY A 405 12.85 2.32 -10.39
C GLY A 405 12.98 0.81 -10.45
N VAL A 406 13.93 0.33 -11.24
CA VAL A 406 14.25 -1.09 -11.33
C VAL A 406 15.14 -1.47 -10.14
N LEU A 407 14.73 -2.49 -9.39
CA LEU A 407 15.57 -3.12 -8.38
C LEU A 407 16.37 -4.25 -9.05
N ASP A 408 17.70 -4.15 -9.03
CA ASP A 408 18.55 -5.22 -9.53
C ASP A 408 18.57 -6.40 -8.54
N LEU A 409 18.77 -7.61 -9.08
CA LEU A 409 18.71 -8.84 -8.30
C LEU A 409 19.77 -8.87 -7.19
N GLN A 410 20.96 -8.37 -7.45
CA GLN A 410 22.06 -8.35 -6.47
C GLN A 410 21.71 -7.48 -5.26
N THR A 411 21.13 -6.30 -5.50
CA THR A 411 20.63 -5.42 -4.43
C THR A 411 19.49 -6.08 -3.66
N ALA A 412 18.57 -6.76 -4.34
CA ALA A 412 17.48 -7.49 -3.70
C ALA A 412 17.99 -8.62 -2.79
N GLU A 413 18.95 -9.42 -3.27
CA GLU A 413 19.59 -10.50 -2.51
C GLU A 413 20.34 -9.96 -1.28
N LYS A 414 21.16 -8.91 -1.44
CA LYS A 414 21.86 -8.27 -0.33
C LYS A 414 20.87 -7.70 0.70
N THR A 415 19.76 -7.10 0.24
CA THR A 415 18.69 -6.61 1.13
C THR A 415 18.11 -7.76 1.95
N ASN A 416 17.81 -8.90 1.33
CA ASN A 416 17.36 -10.08 2.06
C ASN A 416 18.39 -10.60 3.06
N ASN A 417 19.66 -10.61 2.70
CA ASN A 417 20.73 -11.10 3.58
C ASN A 417 20.92 -10.20 4.82
N ILE A 418 20.72 -8.88 4.67
CA ILE A 418 20.87 -7.91 5.76
C ILE A 418 19.61 -7.84 6.62
N PHE A 419 18.43 -7.74 5.99
CA PHE A 419 17.18 -7.46 6.68
C PHE A 419 16.28 -8.69 6.86
N GLY A 420 16.61 -9.84 6.27
CA GLY A 420 15.80 -11.06 6.35
C GLY A 420 14.50 -11.01 5.54
N PHE A 421 14.38 -10.05 4.59
CA PHE A 421 13.18 -9.88 3.79
C PHE A 421 13.48 -9.51 2.33
N TRP A 422 12.93 -10.26 1.39
CA TRP A 422 12.96 -9.91 -0.03
C TRP A 422 12.02 -8.72 -0.31
N PRO A 423 12.53 -7.62 -0.87
CA PRO A 423 11.67 -6.46 -1.14
C PRO A 423 10.46 -6.81 -2.00
N MET A 424 9.32 -6.24 -1.63
CA MET A 424 8.11 -6.26 -2.43
C MET A 424 8.18 -5.11 -3.42
N GLU A 425 8.40 -5.44 -4.69
CA GLU A 425 8.44 -4.45 -5.76
C GLU A 425 7.02 -4.14 -6.23
N VAL A 426 6.70 -2.85 -6.37
CA VAL A 426 5.42 -2.37 -6.93
C VAL A 426 5.71 -1.64 -8.23
N TYR A 427 5.01 -2.00 -9.29
CA TYR A 427 5.08 -1.38 -10.60
C TYR A 427 3.85 -0.53 -10.87
N GLY A 428 4.05 0.66 -11.41
CA GLY A 428 3.02 1.63 -11.76
C GLY A 428 3.61 2.98 -12.15
N SER A 429 2.74 3.92 -12.45
CA SER A 429 3.09 5.30 -12.80
C SER A 429 2.13 6.30 -12.15
N THR A 430 2.39 7.58 -12.30
CA THR A 430 1.47 8.63 -11.81
C THR A 430 0.12 8.55 -12.53
N GLU A 431 0.11 8.16 -13.80
CA GLU A 431 -1.08 8.03 -14.63
C GLU A 431 -1.93 6.79 -14.29
N THR A 432 -1.29 5.70 -13.85
CA THR A 432 -1.95 4.39 -13.69
C THR A 432 -2.13 3.95 -12.25
N SER A 433 -1.49 4.66 -11.29
CA SER A 433 -1.27 4.18 -9.93
C SER A 433 -0.50 2.84 -9.90
N GLY A 434 -0.59 2.06 -8.81
CA GLY A 434 0.01 0.73 -8.74
C GLY A 434 -0.79 -0.28 -9.57
N ILE A 435 -0.13 -1.04 -10.42
CA ILE A 435 -0.78 -2.00 -11.33
C ILE A 435 -0.30 -3.44 -11.19
N ALA A 436 0.91 -3.64 -10.67
CA ALA A 436 1.48 -4.98 -10.48
C ALA A 436 2.50 -5.01 -9.34
N TRP A 437 2.82 -6.20 -8.90
CA TRP A 437 3.80 -6.46 -7.86
C TRP A 437 4.60 -7.72 -8.16
N ARG A 438 5.81 -7.80 -7.58
CA ARG A 438 6.63 -9.01 -7.58
C ARG A 438 7.56 -9.06 -6.37
N GLN A 439 8.19 -10.21 -6.15
CA GLN A 439 9.43 -10.35 -5.38
C GLN A 439 10.45 -11.06 -6.26
N SER A 440 11.62 -10.49 -6.47
CA SER A 440 12.65 -10.98 -7.41
C SER A 440 13.14 -12.41 -7.11
N LYS A 441 12.95 -12.90 -5.87
CA LYS A 441 13.23 -14.30 -5.51
C LYS A 441 12.39 -15.32 -6.30
N ASN A 442 11.24 -14.91 -6.80
CA ASN A 442 10.30 -15.78 -7.53
C ASN A 442 10.47 -15.68 -9.05
N GLY A 443 11.45 -14.89 -9.53
CA GLY A 443 11.69 -14.68 -10.96
C GLY A 443 11.47 -13.22 -11.39
N LEU A 444 11.38 -13.03 -12.71
CA LEU A 444 11.21 -11.70 -13.33
C LEU A 444 9.75 -11.31 -13.54
N GLU A 445 8.82 -12.24 -13.29
CA GLU A 445 7.42 -12.11 -13.62
C GLU A 445 6.69 -11.19 -12.64
N TRP A 446 5.91 -10.28 -13.19
CA TRP A 446 5.00 -9.39 -12.47
C TRP A 446 3.61 -9.97 -12.41
N THR A 447 2.98 -9.89 -11.25
CA THR A 447 1.58 -10.27 -11.04
C THR A 447 0.73 -8.99 -11.02
N SER A 448 -0.26 -8.91 -11.89
CA SER A 448 -1.18 -7.76 -11.95
C SER A 448 -2.00 -7.64 -10.66
N PHE A 449 -2.39 -6.43 -10.31
CA PHE A 449 -3.44 -6.18 -9.33
C PHE A 449 -4.80 -6.59 -9.93
N ASP A 450 -5.72 -7.05 -9.08
CA ASP A 450 -7.01 -7.59 -9.52
C ASP A 450 -7.88 -6.56 -10.28
N ASN A 451 -7.63 -5.27 -10.05
CA ASN A 451 -8.30 -4.15 -10.71
C ASN A 451 -7.62 -3.69 -12.00
N ALA A 452 -6.47 -4.24 -12.37
CA ALA A 452 -5.73 -3.90 -13.57
C ALA A 452 -5.78 -5.04 -14.59
N LYS A 453 -6.36 -4.77 -15.76
CA LYS A 453 -6.29 -5.66 -16.92
C LYS A 453 -5.16 -5.20 -17.82
N ILE A 454 -4.30 -6.13 -18.16
CA ILE A 454 -3.13 -5.86 -19.01
C ILE A 454 -3.30 -6.49 -20.38
N SER A 455 -2.79 -5.81 -21.39
CA SER A 455 -2.64 -6.30 -22.76
C SER A 455 -1.41 -5.63 -23.37
N LYS A 456 -1.08 -5.93 -24.60
CA LYS A 456 -0.01 -5.24 -25.35
C LYS A 456 -0.55 -4.67 -26.65
N ASN A 457 0.08 -3.58 -27.13
CA ASN A 457 -0.20 -3.00 -28.43
C ASN A 457 0.66 -3.65 -29.53
N SER A 458 0.62 -3.11 -30.75
CA SER A 458 1.39 -3.60 -31.91
C SER A 458 2.91 -3.50 -31.74
N ASP A 459 3.39 -2.64 -30.87
CA ASP A 459 4.82 -2.44 -30.56
C ASP A 459 5.27 -3.23 -29.34
N ASP A 460 4.49 -4.22 -28.89
CA ASP A 460 4.67 -5.01 -27.68
C ASP A 460 4.73 -4.16 -26.40
N CYS A 461 4.24 -2.93 -26.43
CA CYS A 461 4.15 -2.08 -25.25
C CYS A 461 2.92 -2.40 -24.41
N LEU A 462 3.07 -2.31 -23.09
CA LEU A 462 2.04 -2.60 -22.11
C LEU A 462 0.88 -1.60 -22.23
N VAL A 463 -0.33 -2.13 -22.37
CA VAL A 463 -1.60 -1.38 -22.33
C VAL A 463 -2.35 -1.78 -21.08
N ILE A 464 -2.71 -0.78 -20.28
CA ILE A 464 -3.35 -0.97 -18.98
C ILE A 464 -4.78 -0.46 -19.05
N ARG A 465 -5.73 -1.30 -18.65
CA ARG A 465 -7.12 -0.91 -18.42
C ARG A 465 -7.44 -1.09 -16.94
N SER A 466 -7.87 -0.02 -16.31
CA SER A 466 -8.31 -0.03 -14.92
C SER A 466 -9.49 0.95 -14.75
N PRO A 467 -10.27 0.85 -13.66
CA PRO A 467 -11.37 1.79 -13.40
C PRO A 467 -10.91 3.27 -13.27
N TYR A 468 -9.60 3.51 -13.16
CA TYR A 468 -9.01 4.85 -12.99
C TYR A 468 -8.60 5.49 -14.30
N ILE A 469 -8.47 4.70 -15.35
CA ILE A 469 -8.10 5.16 -16.70
C ILE A 469 -9.39 5.48 -17.44
N LYS A 470 -9.53 6.76 -17.83
CA LYS A 470 -10.75 7.26 -18.50
C LYS A 470 -10.89 6.80 -19.94
N ASP A 471 -9.77 6.48 -20.60
CA ASP A 471 -9.77 6.00 -21.97
C ASP A 471 -10.19 4.54 -22.02
N GLU A 472 -11.26 4.25 -22.76
CA GLU A 472 -11.78 2.88 -22.94
C GLU A 472 -10.77 1.96 -23.65
N ASN A 473 -9.89 2.52 -24.49
CA ASN A 473 -8.79 1.78 -25.12
C ASN A 473 -7.68 1.42 -24.11
N GLY A 474 -7.66 2.08 -22.94
CA GLY A 474 -6.66 1.91 -21.91
C GLY A 474 -5.50 2.91 -22.05
N PHE A 475 -4.58 2.87 -21.09
CA PHE A 475 -3.37 3.69 -21.08
C PHE A 475 -2.21 2.90 -21.70
N GLU A 476 -1.70 3.38 -22.81
CA GLU A 476 -0.52 2.82 -23.45
C GLU A 476 0.74 3.34 -22.77
N THR A 477 1.58 2.43 -22.31
CA THR A 477 2.88 2.78 -21.75
C THR A 477 3.98 2.70 -22.82
N ALA A 478 5.16 3.20 -22.49
CA ALA A 478 6.35 2.94 -23.28
C ALA A 478 7.10 1.66 -22.83
N ASP A 479 6.57 0.91 -21.88
CA ASP A 479 7.22 -0.28 -21.32
C ASP A 479 6.87 -1.51 -22.18
N MET A 480 7.87 -2.12 -22.81
CA MET A 480 7.70 -3.35 -23.59
C MET A 480 7.55 -4.54 -22.66
N VAL A 481 6.63 -5.45 -23.01
CA VAL A 481 6.29 -6.60 -22.17
C VAL A 481 6.19 -7.90 -22.97
N GLU A 482 6.47 -8.98 -22.27
CA GLU A 482 6.09 -10.33 -22.64
C GLU A 482 4.98 -10.78 -21.68
N ILE A 483 3.80 -11.09 -22.21
CA ILE A 483 2.67 -11.59 -21.42
C ILE A 483 2.71 -13.12 -21.48
N LEU A 484 2.68 -13.74 -20.28
CA LEU A 484 2.74 -15.18 -20.11
C LEU A 484 1.33 -15.81 -20.17
N GLU A 485 1.26 -17.12 -20.39
CA GLU A 485 -0.01 -17.87 -20.49
C GLU A 485 -0.89 -17.78 -19.23
N ASP A 486 -0.26 -17.62 -18.06
CA ASP A 486 -0.96 -17.47 -16.77
C ASP A 486 -1.39 -16.03 -16.46
N GLY A 487 -1.20 -15.09 -17.40
CA GLY A 487 -1.56 -13.68 -17.26
C GLY A 487 -0.55 -12.82 -16.50
N ARG A 488 0.57 -13.38 -16.01
CA ARG A 488 1.72 -12.60 -15.53
C ARG A 488 2.46 -11.99 -16.72
N PHE A 489 3.36 -11.05 -16.46
CA PHE A 489 4.14 -10.43 -17.51
C PHE A 489 5.58 -10.14 -17.08
N ILE A 490 6.47 -10.02 -18.05
CA ILE A 490 7.87 -9.67 -17.87
C ILE A 490 8.12 -8.32 -18.56
N LEU A 491 8.73 -7.38 -17.84
CA LEU A 491 9.19 -6.11 -18.42
C LEU A 491 10.48 -6.35 -19.21
N LYS A 492 10.48 -5.98 -20.50
CA LYS A 492 11.62 -6.12 -21.41
C LYS A 492 12.42 -4.81 -21.57
N GLY A 493 11.93 -3.72 -21.04
CA GLY A 493 12.52 -2.39 -21.16
C GLY A 493 11.53 -1.38 -21.71
N ARG A 494 12.02 -0.21 -22.12
CA ARG A 494 11.16 0.87 -22.64
C ARG A 494 11.46 1.15 -24.11
N ILE A 495 10.41 1.33 -24.90
CA ILE A 495 10.53 1.66 -26.32
C ILE A 495 11.20 3.02 -26.56
N ASP A 496 10.99 4.00 -25.65
CA ASP A 496 11.66 5.30 -25.68
C ASP A 496 13.14 5.25 -25.23
N SER A 497 13.60 4.10 -24.76
CA SER A 497 15.01 3.79 -24.54
C SER A 497 15.65 3.04 -25.72
N ILE A 498 14.88 2.79 -26.78
CA ILE A 498 15.38 2.24 -28.03
C ILE A 498 15.63 3.40 -28.98
N VAL A 499 16.87 3.50 -29.46
CA VAL A 499 17.25 4.48 -30.48
C VAL A 499 17.54 3.78 -31.80
N LYS A 500 17.20 4.41 -32.89
CA LYS A 500 17.54 3.90 -34.23
C LYS A 500 18.82 4.59 -34.69
N ILE A 501 19.93 3.86 -34.77
CA ILE A 501 21.21 4.36 -35.28
C ILE A 501 21.59 3.51 -36.49
N GLU A 502 21.80 4.14 -37.63
CA GLU A 502 22.19 3.49 -38.89
C GLU A 502 21.29 2.25 -39.18
N GLU A 503 19.94 2.44 -39.14
CA GLU A 503 18.93 1.43 -39.39
C GLU A 503 18.76 0.33 -38.30
N LYS A 504 19.60 0.33 -37.26
CA LYS A 504 19.51 -0.64 -36.16
C LYS A 504 18.75 -0.07 -34.97
N ARG A 505 17.82 -0.87 -34.42
CA ARG A 505 17.17 -0.61 -33.14
C ARG A 505 18.10 -1.04 -32.02
N ILE A 506 18.46 -0.10 -31.15
CA ILE A 506 19.43 -0.30 -30.07
C ILE A 506 18.76 0.03 -28.74
N SER A 507 18.73 -0.93 -27.84
CA SER A 507 18.30 -0.70 -26.47
C SER A 507 19.45 -0.06 -25.67
N LEU A 508 19.27 1.18 -25.25
CA LEU A 508 20.24 1.88 -24.40
C LEU A 508 20.44 1.16 -23.08
N ILE A 509 19.36 0.61 -22.52
CA ILE A 509 19.36 -0.15 -21.26
C ILE A 509 20.19 -1.45 -21.41
N GLU A 510 20.15 -2.10 -22.56
CA GLU A 510 20.95 -3.30 -22.80
C GLU A 510 22.45 -2.99 -22.78
N VAL A 511 22.84 -1.86 -23.35
CA VAL A 511 24.25 -1.39 -23.29
C VAL A 511 24.64 -1.01 -21.87
N GLU A 512 23.77 -0.31 -21.11
CA GLU A 512 23.98 -0.01 -19.68
C GLU A 512 24.19 -1.29 -18.87
N ASN A 513 23.31 -2.27 -19.04
CA ASN A 513 23.41 -3.57 -18.36
C ASN A 513 24.69 -4.32 -18.71
N CYS A 514 25.13 -4.24 -19.95
CA CYS A 514 26.41 -4.85 -20.35
C CYS A 514 27.60 -4.16 -19.66
N VAL A 515 27.58 -2.84 -19.53
CA VAL A 515 28.59 -2.11 -18.75
C VAL A 515 28.61 -2.59 -17.28
N LEU A 516 27.45 -2.73 -16.65
CA LEU A 516 27.35 -3.21 -15.26
C LEU A 516 27.85 -4.66 -15.09
N LYS A 517 27.57 -5.53 -16.06
CA LYS A 517 28.07 -6.93 -16.07
C LYS A 517 29.58 -7.06 -16.08
N SER A 518 30.33 -6.02 -16.46
CA SER A 518 31.80 -6.02 -16.37
C SER A 518 32.32 -6.22 -14.94
N GLY A 519 31.51 -5.91 -13.93
CA GLY A 519 31.90 -5.89 -12.52
C GLY A 519 32.83 -4.75 -12.12
N LEU A 520 33.04 -3.74 -13.00
CA LEU A 520 33.90 -2.57 -12.76
C LEU A 520 33.09 -1.27 -12.59
N ALA A 521 31.83 -1.27 -12.97
CA ALA A 521 30.93 -0.12 -12.83
C ALA A 521 29.88 -0.39 -11.74
N SER A 522 29.59 0.63 -10.92
CA SER A 522 28.48 0.64 -9.97
C SER A 522 27.21 1.19 -10.60
N ASP A 523 27.33 2.10 -11.59
CA ASP A 523 26.22 2.65 -12.34
C ASP A 523 26.68 3.09 -13.75
N ALA A 524 25.73 3.15 -14.70
CA ALA A 524 25.98 3.62 -16.04
C ALA A 524 24.72 4.26 -16.63
N CYS A 525 24.88 5.27 -17.48
CA CYS A 525 23.82 5.84 -18.28
C CYS A 525 24.28 6.00 -19.71
N VAL A 526 23.56 5.39 -20.64
CA VAL A 526 23.81 5.48 -22.07
C VAL A 526 22.76 6.37 -22.72
N ILE A 527 23.19 7.29 -23.54
CA ILE A 527 22.34 8.26 -24.22
C ILE A 527 22.68 8.34 -25.70
N SER A 528 21.71 8.73 -26.49
CA SER A 528 21.90 9.08 -27.89
C SER A 528 22.21 10.55 -28.05
N ILE A 529 23.24 10.86 -28.81
CA ILE A 529 23.64 12.22 -29.15
C ILE A 529 23.36 12.44 -30.65
N GLU A 530 22.62 13.49 -30.95
CA GLU A 530 22.40 13.96 -32.32
C GLU A 530 23.58 14.83 -32.79
N GLY A 531 24.09 14.59 -33.99
CA GLY A 531 25.17 15.30 -34.61
C GLY A 531 25.08 15.12 -36.13
N LYS A 532 26.18 15.33 -36.88
CA LYS A 532 26.23 14.96 -38.30
C LYS A 532 25.84 13.51 -38.55
N ARG A 533 26.15 12.64 -37.61
CA ARG A 533 25.62 11.28 -37.48
C ARG A 533 25.24 11.06 -36.02
N GLN A 534 24.12 10.38 -35.78
CA GLN A 534 23.69 9.99 -34.44
C GLN A 534 24.63 8.91 -33.89
N TYR A 535 25.04 9.03 -32.62
CA TYR A 535 25.92 8.07 -31.94
C TYR A 535 25.56 7.95 -30.46
N LEU A 536 26.06 6.88 -29.82
CA LEU A 536 25.89 6.69 -28.38
C LEU A 536 27.03 7.33 -27.58
N ALA A 537 26.67 7.85 -26.41
CA ALA A 537 27.58 8.32 -25.39
C ALA A 537 27.26 7.64 -24.06
N ALA A 538 28.25 7.38 -23.22
CA ALA A 538 28.06 6.72 -21.92
C ALA A 538 28.70 7.52 -20.79
N ALA A 539 27.93 7.70 -19.71
CA ALA A 539 28.40 8.16 -18.41
C ALA A 539 28.49 6.95 -17.47
N ILE A 540 29.63 6.72 -16.87
CA ILE A 540 29.93 5.54 -16.05
C ILE A 540 30.41 6.00 -14.67
N VAL A 541 29.90 5.33 -13.63
CA VAL A 541 30.39 5.43 -12.25
C VAL A 541 31.13 4.13 -11.92
N PHE A 542 32.39 4.23 -11.53
CA PHE A 542 33.18 3.06 -11.14
C PHE A 542 32.79 2.60 -9.73
N ASN A 543 32.79 1.29 -9.53
CA ASN A 543 32.84 0.70 -8.19
C ASN A 543 34.29 0.68 -7.67
N GLU A 544 34.53 0.24 -6.43
CA GLU A 544 35.88 0.20 -5.85
C GLU A 544 36.88 -0.65 -6.68
N LYS A 545 36.40 -1.76 -7.26
CA LYS A 545 37.23 -2.58 -8.16
C LYS A 545 37.62 -1.82 -9.42
N GLY A 546 36.66 -1.10 -10.02
CA GLY A 546 36.91 -0.28 -11.21
C GLY A 546 37.83 0.92 -10.91
N LYS A 547 37.68 1.57 -9.76
CA LYS A 547 38.56 2.64 -9.31
C LYS A 547 40.00 2.12 -9.15
N ASN A 548 40.18 0.96 -8.54
CA ASN A 548 41.51 0.34 -8.37
C ASN A 548 42.09 -0.09 -9.69
N GLU A 549 41.32 -0.71 -10.59
CA GLU A 549 41.76 -1.15 -11.91
C GLU A 549 42.25 0.00 -12.80
N PHE A 550 41.57 1.15 -12.72
CA PHE A 550 41.85 2.33 -13.52
C PHE A 550 42.56 3.44 -12.74
N ASN A 551 43.04 3.14 -11.53
CA ASN A 551 43.82 4.10 -10.75
C ASN A 551 45.05 4.54 -11.53
N SER A 552 45.17 5.83 -11.82
CA SER A 552 46.24 6.41 -12.64
C SER A 552 46.21 6.06 -14.15
N ALA A 553 45.15 5.41 -14.65
CA ALA A 553 45.03 5.14 -16.08
C ALA A 553 44.61 6.39 -16.85
N GLU A 554 45.27 6.64 -17.97
CA GLU A 554 44.86 7.71 -18.89
C GLU A 554 43.45 7.42 -19.45
N LYS A 555 42.66 8.47 -19.61
CA LYS A 555 41.27 8.40 -20.12
C LYS A 555 41.18 7.62 -21.45
N GLN A 556 42.19 7.76 -22.32
CA GLN A 556 42.23 7.04 -23.59
C GLN A 556 42.31 5.52 -23.40
N LYS A 557 43.06 5.06 -22.41
CA LYS A 557 43.18 3.63 -22.05
C LYS A 557 41.86 3.07 -21.52
N ILE A 558 41.17 3.85 -20.68
CA ILE A 558 39.87 3.48 -20.14
C ILE A 558 38.80 3.41 -21.25
N ASN A 559 38.80 4.41 -22.14
CA ASN A 559 37.90 4.42 -23.31
C ASN A 559 38.13 3.22 -24.22
N LYS A 560 39.40 2.86 -24.44
CA LYS A 560 39.78 1.67 -25.23
C LYS A 560 39.27 0.39 -24.58
N TYR A 561 39.42 0.26 -23.25
CA TYR A 561 38.93 -0.89 -22.52
C TYR A 561 37.41 -1.07 -22.74
N TRP A 562 36.60 0.00 -22.52
CA TRP A 562 35.16 -0.10 -22.69
C TRP A 562 34.73 -0.38 -24.12
N LYS A 563 35.44 0.21 -25.08
CA LYS A 563 35.23 -0.08 -26.49
C LYS A 563 35.48 -1.54 -26.82
N ASP A 564 36.60 -2.08 -26.38
CA ASP A 564 36.99 -3.46 -26.63
C ASP A 564 36.08 -4.45 -25.87
N TYR A 565 35.67 -4.11 -24.65
CA TYR A 565 34.71 -4.90 -23.85
C TYR A 565 33.35 -4.99 -24.51
N LEU A 566 32.76 -3.85 -24.85
CA LEU A 566 31.41 -3.80 -25.45
C LEU A 566 31.40 -4.37 -26.89
N SER A 567 32.48 -4.24 -27.62
CA SER A 567 32.60 -4.83 -28.97
C SER A 567 32.54 -6.35 -28.98
N LYS A 568 32.69 -7.02 -27.84
CA LYS A 568 32.45 -8.47 -27.71
C LYS A 568 30.96 -8.86 -27.74
N TYR A 569 30.09 -7.90 -27.44
CA TYR A 569 28.66 -8.14 -27.32
C TYR A 569 27.86 -7.38 -28.37
N PHE A 570 28.38 -6.25 -28.86
CA PHE A 570 27.66 -5.34 -29.76
C PHE A 570 28.51 -5.01 -30.98
N GLU A 571 27.85 -4.73 -32.08
CA GLU A 571 28.47 -4.20 -33.27
C GLU A 571 28.95 -2.75 -33.07
N GLY A 572 29.95 -2.31 -33.82
CA GLY A 572 30.63 -1.02 -33.62
C GLY A 572 29.74 0.23 -33.59
N VAL A 573 28.58 0.21 -34.27
CA VAL A 573 27.61 1.33 -34.23
C VAL A 573 26.90 1.45 -32.88
N VAL A 574 26.82 0.38 -32.11
CA VAL A 574 26.17 0.31 -30.79
C VAL A 574 27.14 0.71 -29.69
N VAL A 575 28.43 0.65 -29.94
CA VAL A 575 29.45 0.97 -28.94
C VAL A 575 29.53 2.50 -28.77
N PRO A 576 29.40 3.03 -27.53
CA PRO A 576 29.50 4.45 -27.29
C PRO A 576 30.80 5.06 -27.83
N ARG A 577 30.67 6.22 -28.48
CA ARG A 577 31.81 6.96 -29.03
C ARG A 577 32.42 7.95 -28.07
N LYS A 578 31.61 8.48 -27.12
CA LYS A 578 32.06 9.43 -26.09
C LYS A 578 31.78 8.90 -24.71
N TRP A 579 32.69 9.18 -23.77
CA TRP A 579 32.67 8.64 -22.41
C TRP A 579 32.85 9.75 -21.39
N ARG A 580 32.13 9.63 -20.26
CA ARG A 580 32.33 10.41 -19.04
C ARG A 580 32.42 9.47 -17.87
N TYR A 581 33.35 9.73 -16.98
CA TYR A 581 33.54 9.00 -15.72
C TYR A 581 33.21 9.96 -14.61
N LEU A 582 32.26 9.58 -13.75
CA LEU A 582 31.65 10.42 -12.73
C LEU A 582 31.76 9.72 -11.39
N ASP A 583 31.81 10.52 -10.31
CA ASP A 583 31.69 9.97 -8.95
C ASP A 583 30.24 9.50 -8.66
N LYS A 584 29.26 10.17 -9.25
CA LYS A 584 27.84 9.81 -9.18
C LYS A 584 27.08 10.33 -10.40
N LEU A 585 26.05 9.61 -10.83
CA LEU A 585 25.15 10.11 -11.88
C LEU A 585 24.21 11.18 -11.31
N PRO A 586 23.81 12.18 -12.11
CA PRO A 586 22.72 13.08 -11.77
C PRO A 586 21.43 12.30 -11.60
N LEU A 587 20.82 12.39 -10.41
CA LEU A 587 19.57 11.74 -10.07
C LEU A 587 18.53 12.78 -9.64
N ASP A 588 17.26 12.50 -9.87
CA ASP A 588 16.16 13.28 -9.30
C ASP A 588 15.87 12.90 -7.84
N ALA A 589 14.87 13.53 -7.22
CA ALA A 589 14.47 13.24 -5.85
C ALA A 589 13.93 11.80 -5.65
N GLN A 590 13.61 11.09 -6.73
CA GLN A 590 13.15 9.70 -6.74
C GLN A 590 14.28 8.72 -7.03
N GLY A 591 15.50 9.19 -7.26
CA GLY A 591 16.64 8.36 -7.65
C GLY A 591 16.65 7.97 -9.12
N LYS A 592 15.84 8.62 -9.98
CA LYS A 592 15.86 8.41 -11.43
C LYS A 592 16.96 9.23 -12.09
N LYS A 593 17.60 8.65 -13.10
CA LYS A 593 18.67 9.31 -13.88
C LYS A 593 18.11 10.50 -14.65
N LYS A 594 18.68 11.68 -14.45
CA LYS A 594 18.32 12.91 -15.16
C LYS A 594 19.00 12.94 -16.52
N LYS A 595 18.39 12.32 -17.52
CA LYS A 595 18.98 12.14 -18.85
C LYS A 595 19.39 13.46 -19.52
N GLU A 596 18.63 14.53 -19.33
CA GLU A 596 18.97 15.83 -19.91
C GLU A 596 20.23 16.44 -19.27
N GLU A 597 20.37 16.41 -17.93
CA GLU A 597 21.59 16.84 -17.27
C GLU A 597 22.81 15.99 -17.71
N ILE A 598 22.59 14.70 -17.95
CA ILE A 598 23.64 13.81 -18.47
C ILE A 598 23.99 14.18 -19.92
N LYS A 599 23.01 14.53 -20.77
CA LYS A 599 23.30 15.00 -22.14
C LYS A 599 24.13 16.29 -22.14
N GLU A 600 23.86 17.23 -21.21
CA GLU A 600 24.65 18.45 -21.09
C GLU A 600 26.14 18.18 -20.86
N LEU A 601 26.51 17.10 -20.18
CA LEU A 601 27.91 16.70 -19.98
C LEU A 601 28.64 16.39 -21.29
N PHE A 602 27.91 16.15 -22.37
CA PHE A 602 28.45 15.84 -23.69
C PHE A 602 28.25 16.99 -24.70
N ARG A 603 27.51 18.08 -24.34
CA ARG A 603 27.41 19.32 -25.12
C ARG A 603 28.70 20.13 -25.00
N GLY A 604 29.15 20.77 -26.06
CA GLY A 604 30.28 21.71 -26.04
C GLY A 604 31.67 21.12 -26.30
N ILE A 605 31.76 19.89 -26.72
CA ILE A 605 33.00 19.31 -27.24
C ILE A 605 32.82 19.23 -28.77
N ASN A 606 33.01 20.38 -29.43
CA ASN A 606 33.30 20.38 -30.86
C ASN A 606 34.57 19.54 -31.07
N GLU A 607 34.57 18.74 -32.12
CA GLU A 607 35.57 17.81 -32.58
C GLU A 607 37.00 18.36 -32.59
#